data_cef0e2b4fbd16ba435a514dd982394e6
#
_entry.id   cef0e2b4fbd16ba435a514dd982394e6
#
_cell.length_a   1.000
_cell.length_b   1.000
_cell.length_c   1.000
_cell.angle_alpha   90.00
_cell.angle_beta   90.00
_cell.angle_gamma   90.00
#
_symmetry.space_group_name_H-M   'P 1'
#
loop_
_entity.id
_entity.type
_entity.pdbx_description
1 polymer ?
#
loop_
_entity_poly.entity_id
_entity_poly.type
_entity_poly.pdbx_seq_one_letter_code
_entity_poly.pdbx_strand_id
1 'polypeptide(L)'
;MSFEEYRHGIRDNLQQVSHQLFQVLLVGMTLGLLRTVVPALAETEFGVPRGSFLLLVAFVVAFGFVKGALNFIAGRLSEHYGRKRILLAGWIIAIPIPIIVYLAPNWGWVVFATVLLGVNQGLTWSMTQTAKLDITHANERGLTIGLNEFSGYFGVAVAGILTGYLSEWLTPRTGLLWFGLITIALAIVTTMLWVKETLPWAHAEAARHASGTATGPVPRYPKNISDRPGTWEVFTLMSWRDPRMAAFSQAGLVEKFVDALVWVFFPVFFFQNGLNLADIGWVVGIYGFVWGGSQFVTGKLSDHIGRKWPIISGMWICGAGVGLTLLGSSIAWWSFAAAVTGFGMALLYPNLSAAVGDIAHPNWRGSAIGIYRFWRDLGYGIGALVLGVASNATGVLTTGFWLVAVAMGI
;
A
#
# COMPACT_ATOMS: atom_id res chain seq x y z
N MET A 1 -29.50 -16.24 -13.42
CA MET A 1 -28.32 -16.86 -12.78
C MET A 1 -28.66 -17.08 -11.34
N SER A 2 -28.61 -18.31 -10.85
CA SER A 2 -28.88 -18.60 -9.44
C SER A 2 -27.73 -18.10 -8.60
N PHE A 3 -28.00 -17.36 -7.53
CA PHE A 3 -26.99 -16.81 -6.62
C PHE A 3 -26.20 -17.90 -5.86
N GLU A 4 -26.60 -19.13 -5.95
CA GLU A 4 -25.93 -20.32 -5.39
C GLU A 4 -24.56 -20.61 -6.02
N GLU A 5 -24.34 -20.16 -7.25
CA GLU A 5 -23.08 -20.37 -7.97
C GLU A 5 -21.90 -19.53 -7.39
N TYR A 6 -22.18 -18.41 -6.71
CA TYR A 6 -21.16 -17.49 -6.18
C TYR A 6 -20.99 -17.69 -4.65
N ARG A 7 -20.30 -18.77 -4.28
CA ARG A 7 -19.95 -19.04 -2.88
C ARG A 7 -18.84 -18.10 -2.42
N HIS A 8 -18.94 -17.63 -1.17
CA HIS A 8 -17.91 -16.83 -0.52
C HIS A 8 -17.09 -17.69 0.43
N GLY A 9 -15.86 -17.29 0.70
CA GLY A 9 -14.94 -17.95 1.61
C GLY A 9 -13.57 -18.21 0.97
N ILE A 10 -12.51 -18.09 1.77
CA ILE A 10 -11.14 -18.39 1.33
C ILE A 10 -11.03 -19.84 0.83
N ARG A 11 -11.63 -20.78 1.55
CA ARG A 11 -11.57 -22.21 1.20
C ARG A 11 -12.32 -22.52 -0.09
N ASP A 12 -13.50 -21.94 -0.28
CA ASP A 12 -14.34 -22.15 -1.46
C ASP A 12 -13.72 -21.50 -2.71
N ASN A 13 -12.92 -20.46 -2.53
CA ASN A 13 -12.26 -19.71 -3.60
C ASN A 13 -10.73 -19.80 -3.55
N LEU A 14 -10.16 -20.83 -2.92
CA LEU A 14 -8.71 -20.92 -2.64
C LEU A 14 -7.84 -20.71 -3.88
N GLN A 15 -8.26 -21.27 -5.02
CA GLN A 15 -7.55 -21.10 -6.28
C GLN A 15 -7.51 -19.62 -6.70
N GLN A 16 -8.64 -18.90 -6.65
CA GLN A 16 -8.68 -17.49 -7.02
C GLN A 16 -7.97 -16.61 -6.00
N VAL A 17 -8.08 -16.90 -4.71
CA VAL A 17 -7.31 -16.21 -3.66
C VAL A 17 -5.80 -16.36 -3.94
N SER A 18 -5.34 -17.57 -4.25
CA SER A 18 -3.92 -17.82 -4.57
C SER A 18 -3.46 -17.09 -5.84
N HIS A 19 -4.29 -17.08 -6.90
CA HIS A 19 -3.99 -16.33 -8.11
C HIS A 19 -3.89 -14.81 -7.83
N GLN A 20 -4.80 -14.27 -7.01
CA GLN A 20 -4.78 -12.86 -6.61
C GLN A 20 -3.61 -12.52 -5.67
N LEU A 21 -3.18 -13.44 -4.81
CA LEU A 21 -1.96 -13.29 -4.01
C LEU A 21 -0.71 -13.28 -4.88
N PHE A 22 -0.66 -14.13 -5.89
CA PHE A 22 0.42 -14.11 -6.88
C PHE A 22 0.44 -12.81 -7.68
N GLN A 23 -0.73 -12.28 -8.07
CA GLN A 23 -0.81 -10.98 -8.73
C GLN A 23 -0.24 -9.86 -7.86
N VAL A 24 -0.61 -9.77 -6.58
CA VAL A 24 -0.10 -8.70 -5.71
C VAL A 24 1.38 -8.87 -5.39
N LEU A 25 1.91 -10.08 -5.38
CA LEU A 25 3.36 -10.32 -5.31
C LEU A 25 4.07 -9.68 -6.51
N LEU A 26 3.58 -9.89 -7.73
CA LEU A 26 4.13 -9.26 -8.94
C LEU A 26 3.97 -7.72 -8.92
N VAL A 27 2.85 -7.21 -8.36
CA VAL A 27 2.67 -5.76 -8.12
C VAL A 27 3.74 -5.23 -7.17
N GLY A 28 4.05 -5.96 -6.11
CA GLY A 28 5.15 -5.65 -5.19
C GLY A 28 6.50 -5.68 -5.89
N MET A 29 6.74 -6.66 -6.74
CA MET A 29 7.99 -6.76 -7.53
C MET A 29 8.18 -5.55 -8.46
N THR A 30 7.12 -5.06 -9.10
CA THR A 30 7.19 -3.82 -9.91
C THR A 30 7.46 -2.58 -9.08
N LEU A 31 6.94 -2.50 -7.86
CA LEU A 31 7.27 -1.43 -6.93
C LEU A 31 8.75 -1.50 -6.52
N GLY A 32 9.23 -2.68 -6.16
CA GLY A 32 10.62 -2.94 -5.77
C GLY A 32 11.62 -2.63 -6.88
N LEU A 33 11.24 -2.78 -8.15
CA LEU A 33 12.06 -2.45 -9.33
C LEU A 33 12.69 -1.06 -9.25
N LEU A 34 11.90 -0.03 -8.93
CA LEU A 34 12.38 1.36 -8.88
C LEU A 34 12.81 1.80 -7.47
N ARG A 35 12.43 1.05 -6.44
CA ARG A 35 12.63 1.48 -5.05
C ARG A 35 14.02 1.22 -4.52
N THR A 36 14.69 0.16 -4.97
CA THR A 36 15.93 -0.33 -4.37
C THR A 36 17.16 0.18 -5.10
N VAL A 37 17.26 -0.06 -6.41
CA VAL A 37 18.47 0.24 -7.19
C VAL A 37 18.46 1.66 -7.73
N VAL A 38 17.31 2.17 -8.16
CA VAL A 38 17.22 3.47 -8.84
C VAL A 38 17.68 4.66 -7.98
N PRO A 39 17.36 4.77 -6.67
CA PRO A 39 17.91 5.85 -5.84
C PRO A 39 19.42 5.83 -5.75
N ALA A 40 20.05 4.64 -5.73
CA ALA A 40 21.50 4.52 -5.72
C ALA A 40 22.16 4.99 -7.04
N LEU A 41 21.43 4.90 -8.15
CA LEU A 41 21.90 5.36 -9.47
C LEU A 41 21.69 6.87 -9.68
N ALA A 42 20.93 7.53 -8.81
CA ALA A 42 20.58 8.94 -8.97
C ALA A 42 21.82 9.85 -9.10
N GLU A 43 22.82 9.64 -8.25
CA GLU A 43 24.07 10.42 -8.27
C GLU A 43 25.01 9.97 -9.39
N THR A 44 25.19 8.67 -9.56
CA THR A 44 26.23 8.10 -10.44
C THR A 44 25.85 8.10 -11.92
N GLU A 45 24.57 7.87 -12.23
CA GLU A 45 24.12 7.74 -13.62
C GLU A 45 23.20 8.85 -14.08
N PHE A 46 22.48 9.51 -13.17
CA PHE A 46 21.49 10.54 -13.52
C PHE A 46 21.90 11.96 -13.13
N GLY A 47 23.10 12.14 -12.56
CA GLY A 47 23.68 13.44 -12.27
C GLY A 47 22.94 14.24 -11.21
N VAL A 48 22.23 13.59 -10.29
CA VAL A 48 21.57 14.27 -9.18
C VAL A 48 22.65 14.73 -8.18
N PRO A 49 22.72 16.03 -7.87
CA PRO A 49 23.74 16.53 -6.93
C PRO A 49 23.58 15.91 -5.55
N ARG A 50 24.70 15.56 -4.90
CA ARG A 50 24.70 15.07 -3.52
C ARG A 50 24.00 16.07 -2.59
N GLY A 51 23.12 15.55 -1.72
CA GLY A 51 22.37 16.38 -0.79
C GLY A 51 21.14 17.09 -1.38
N SER A 52 20.80 16.86 -2.64
CA SER A 52 19.56 17.40 -3.25
C SER A 52 18.33 16.63 -2.79
N PHE A 53 18.01 16.70 -1.48
CA PHE A 53 16.84 16.03 -0.89
C PHE A 53 15.54 16.35 -1.63
N LEU A 54 15.39 17.58 -2.11
CA LEU A 54 14.15 18.00 -2.80
C LEU A 54 13.93 17.23 -4.10
N LEU A 55 14.98 16.91 -4.85
CA LEU A 55 14.87 16.09 -6.08
C LEU A 55 14.54 14.64 -5.76
N LEU A 56 15.13 14.11 -4.67
CA LEU A 56 14.81 12.74 -4.21
C LEU A 56 13.40 12.65 -3.63
N VAL A 57 12.94 13.67 -2.89
CA VAL A 57 11.58 13.72 -2.32
C VAL A 57 10.53 13.89 -3.43
N ALA A 58 10.83 14.64 -4.50
CA ALA A 58 9.93 14.81 -5.64
C ALA A 58 9.47 13.48 -6.26
N PHE A 59 10.34 12.47 -6.28
CA PHE A 59 10.04 11.11 -6.71
C PHE A 59 8.94 10.46 -5.83
N VAL A 60 9.05 10.53 -4.50
CA VAL A 60 8.07 9.96 -3.57
C VAL A 60 6.77 10.75 -3.59
N VAL A 61 6.87 12.08 -3.66
CA VAL A 61 5.71 12.98 -3.72
C VAL A 61 4.89 12.71 -4.99
N ALA A 62 5.54 12.70 -6.16
CA ALA A 62 4.88 12.42 -7.43
C ALA A 62 4.20 11.03 -7.40
N PHE A 63 4.90 10.01 -6.90
CA PHE A 63 4.35 8.67 -6.75
C PHE A 63 3.10 8.66 -5.85
N GLY A 64 3.16 9.26 -4.66
CA GLY A 64 2.07 9.27 -3.69
C GLY A 64 0.82 9.95 -4.23
N PHE A 65 0.96 11.15 -4.82
CA PHE A 65 -0.18 11.88 -5.39
C PHE A 65 -0.81 11.14 -6.57
N VAL A 66 0.00 10.65 -7.51
CA VAL A 66 -0.50 9.91 -8.68
C VAL A 66 -1.17 8.61 -8.24
N LYS A 67 -0.52 7.82 -7.39
CA LYS A 67 -1.07 6.57 -6.87
C LYS A 67 -2.37 6.81 -6.11
N GLY A 68 -2.42 7.85 -5.25
CA GLY A 68 -3.63 8.24 -4.55
C GLY A 68 -4.77 8.54 -5.51
N ALA A 69 -4.56 9.45 -6.47
CA ALA A 69 -5.56 9.81 -7.46
C ALA A 69 -6.06 8.60 -8.27
N LEU A 70 -5.15 7.73 -8.68
CA LEU A 70 -5.49 6.53 -9.46
C LEU A 70 -6.21 5.46 -8.61
N ASN A 71 -5.99 5.35 -7.31
CA ASN A 71 -6.79 4.49 -6.44
C ASN A 71 -8.27 4.93 -6.43
N PHE A 72 -8.53 6.24 -6.36
CA PHE A 72 -9.89 6.79 -6.43
C PHE A 72 -10.58 6.45 -7.76
N ILE A 73 -9.88 6.69 -8.88
CA ILE A 73 -10.38 6.40 -10.22
C ILE A 73 -10.60 4.89 -10.40
N ALA A 74 -9.63 4.06 -9.99
CA ALA A 74 -9.70 2.60 -10.09
C ALA A 74 -10.89 2.02 -9.33
N GLY A 75 -11.15 2.51 -8.12
CA GLY A 75 -12.28 2.09 -7.31
C GLY A 75 -13.59 2.24 -8.06
N ARG A 76 -13.83 3.42 -8.64
CA ARG A 76 -15.06 3.69 -9.40
C ARG A 76 -15.15 2.94 -10.73
N LEU A 77 -14.07 2.94 -11.50
CA LEU A 77 -14.03 2.22 -12.77
C LEU A 77 -14.27 0.72 -12.58
N SER A 78 -13.79 0.14 -11.49
CA SER A 78 -13.94 -1.29 -11.21
C SER A 78 -15.40 -1.74 -11.01
N GLU A 79 -16.26 -0.83 -10.59
CA GLU A 79 -17.70 -1.10 -10.41
C GLU A 79 -18.45 -1.18 -11.75
N HIS A 80 -17.92 -0.56 -12.79
CA HIS A 80 -18.51 -0.54 -14.13
C HIS A 80 -17.87 -1.55 -15.07
N TYR A 81 -16.53 -1.61 -15.05
CA TYR A 81 -15.77 -2.42 -16.02
C TYR A 81 -15.29 -3.76 -15.46
N GLY A 82 -15.40 -3.97 -14.14
CA GLY A 82 -14.93 -5.16 -13.44
C GLY A 82 -13.47 -5.03 -12.95
N ARG A 83 -13.10 -5.92 -12.00
CA ARG A 83 -11.79 -5.89 -11.34
C ARG A 83 -10.67 -6.37 -12.26
N LYS A 84 -10.94 -7.46 -13.02
CA LYS A 84 -9.95 -8.04 -13.94
C LYS A 84 -9.50 -7.09 -15.04
N ARG A 85 -10.44 -6.34 -15.64
CA ARG A 85 -10.11 -5.40 -16.72
C ARG A 85 -9.26 -4.23 -16.23
N ILE A 86 -9.56 -3.69 -15.03
CA ILE A 86 -8.78 -2.59 -14.45
C ILE A 86 -7.39 -3.09 -14.03
N LEU A 87 -7.28 -4.30 -13.47
CA LEU A 87 -6.00 -4.94 -13.17
C LEU A 87 -5.14 -5.07 -14.43
N LEU A 88 -5.73 -5.57 -15.54
CA LEU A 88 -5.03 -5.71 -16.82
C LEU A 88 -4.60 -4.36 -17.40
N ALA A 89 -5.45 -3.34 -17.34
CA ALA A 89 -5.09 -1.98 -17.77
C ALA A 89 -3.88 -1.44 -17.00
N GLY A 90 -3.84 -1.67 -15.67
CA GLY A 90 -2.69 -1.31 -14.85
C GLY A 90 -1.40 -2.02 -15.29
N TRP A 91 -1.46 -3.28 -15.68
CA TRP A 91 -0.30 -4.01 -16.19
C TRP A 91 0.17 -3.52 -17.56
N ILE A 92 -0.75 -3.19 -18.46
CA ILE A 92 -0.41 -2.63 -19.78
C ILE A 92 0.32 -1.29 -19.63
N ILE A 93 -0.15 -0.42 -18.72
CA ILE A 93 0.49 0.87 -18.44
C ILE A 93 1.88 0.68 -17.81
N ALA A 94 2.17 -0.45 -17.19
CA ALA A 94 3.48 -0.73 -16.63
C ALA A 94 4.56 -1.06 -17.68
N ILE A 95 4.19 -1.52 -18.88
CA ILE A 95 5.14 -1.97 -19.91
C ILE A 95 6.23 -0.93 -20.23
N PRO A 96 5.95 0.37 -20.41
CA PRO A 96 6.98 1.35 -20.72
C PRO A 96 7.91 1.67 -19.56
N ILE A 97 7.58 1.35 -18.31
CA ILE A 97 8.35 1.74 -17.12
C ILE A 97 9.82 1.29 -17.21
N PRO A 98 10.13 -0.02 -17.32
CA PRO A 98 11.52 -0.47 -17.40
C PRO A 98 12.24 0.02 -18.66
N ILE A 99 11.53 0.23 -19.76
CA ILE A 99 12.08 0.76 -21.03
C ILE A 99 12.51 2.22 -20.84
N ILE A 100 11.67 3.04 -20.23
CA ILE A 100 11.97 4.45 -19.96
C ILE A 100 13.18 4.55 -19.02
N VAL A 101 13.24 3.74 -17.96
CA VAL A 101 14.39 3.75 -17.03
C VAL A 101 15.69 3.34 -17.75
N TYR A 102 15.62 2.34 -18.61
CA TYR A 102 16.77 1.88 -19.41
C TYR A 102 17.30 3.00 -20.34
N LEU A 103 16.39 3.70 -21.04
CA LEU A 103 16.72 4.76 -22.00
C LEU A 103 16.87 6.14 -21.34
N ALA A 104 16.63 6.29 -20.04
CA ALA A 104 16.59 7.57 -19.37
C ALA A 104 17.90 8.37 -19.49
N PRO A 105 17.89 9.56 -20.15
CA PRO A 105 19.09 10.39 -20.27
C PRO A 105 19.35 11.22 -19.02
N ASN A 106 18.35 11.40 -18.15
CA ASN A 106 18.46 12.20 -16.92
C ASN A 106 17.36 11.78 -15.91
N TRP A 107 17.48 12.31 -14.68
CA TRP A 107 16.57 12.04 -13.58
C TRP A 107 15.09 12.35 -13.87
N GLY A 108 14.79 13.36 -14.69
CA GLY A 108 13.42 13.71 -15.06
C GLY A 108 12.65 12.56 -15.73
N TRP A 109 13.33 11.75 -16.55
CA TRP A 109 12.74 10.56 -17.17
C TRP A 109 12.46 9.45 -16.14
N VAL A 110 13.31 9.33 -15.13
CA VAL A 110 13.08 8.39 -14.01
C VAL A 110 11.85 8.84 -13.20
N VAL A 111 11.72 10.13 -12.92
CA VAL A 111 10.52 10.68 -12.26
C VAL A 111 9.27 10.42 -13.11
N PHE A 112 9.35 10.58 -14.43
CA PHE A 112 8.24 10.24 -15.33
C PHE A 112 7.90 8.75 -15.31
N ALA A 113 8.89 7.85 -15.33
CA ALA A 113 8.66 6.40 -15.15
C ALA A 113 7.97 6.10 -13.81
N THR A 114 8.29 6.86 -12.76
CA THR A 114 7.66 6.72 -11.44
C THR A 114 6.21 7.20 -11.42
N VAL A 115 5.86 8.23 -12.20
CA VAL A 115 4.46 8.62 -12.42
C VAL A 115 3.68 7.43 -13.00
N LEU A 116 4.20 6.78 -14.05
CA LEU A 116 3.57 5.58 -14.62
C LEU A 116 3.50 4.42 -13.61
N LEU A 117 4.53 4.26 -12.77
CA LEU A 117 4.49 3.30 -11.67
C LEU A 117 3.37 3.64 -10.68
N GLY A 118 3.18 4.91 -10.35
CA GLY A 118 2.06 5.37 -9.51
C GLY A 118 0.70 4.99 -10.10
N VAL A 119 0.53 5.17 -11.43
CA VAL A 119 -0.67 4.74 -12.15
C VAL A 119 -0.85 3.22 -12.06
N ASN A 120 0.19 2.44 -12.39
CA ASN A 120 0.15 0.99 -12.28
C ASN A 120 -0.25 0.54 -10.87
N GLN A 121 0.43 1.06 -9.85
CA GLN A 121 0.20 0.68 -8.45
C GLN A 121 -1.22 1.04 -7.97
N GLY A 122 -1.74 2.21 -8.35
CA GLY A 122 -3.10 2.63 -8.04
C GLY A 122 -4.15 1.71 -8.64
N LEU A 123 -3.97 1.28 -9.89
CA LEU A 123 -4.88 0.36 -10.56
C LEU A 123 -4.74 -1.07 -10.03
N THR A 124 -3.53 -1.62 -9.98
CA THR A 124 -3.31 -3.05 -9.73
C THR A 124 -3.47 -3.44 -8.27
N TRP A 125 -2.84 -2.71 -7.34
CA TRP A 125 -2.92 -3.04 -5.91
C TRP A 125 -4.34 -2.94 -5.36
N SER A 126 -5.09 -1.90 -5.77
CA SER A 126 -6.49 -1.75 -5.37
C SER A 126 -7.36 -2.88 -5.89
N MET A 127 -7.13 -3.33 -7.12
CA MET A 127 -7.92 -4.40 -7.72
C MET A 127 -7.65 -5.74 -7.05
N THR A 128 -6.40 -6.06 -6.72
CA THR A 128 -6.08 -7.31 -6.01
C THR A 128 -6.70 -7.35 -4.61
N GLN A 129 -6.79 -6.22 -3.92
CA GLN A 129 -7.52 -6.11 -2.64
C GLN A 129 -9.01 -6.30 -2.82
N THR A 130 -9.63 -5.49 -3.69
CA THR A 130 -11.08 -5.51 -3.89
C THR A 130 -11.57 -6.86 -4.37
N ALA A 131 -10.86 -7.48 -5.32
CA ALA A 131 -11.20 -8.80 -5.84
C ALA A 131 -11.21 -9.88 -4.76
N LYS A 132 -10.27 -9.85 -3.80
CA LYS A 132 -10.27 -10.80 -2.69
C LYS A 132 -11.39 -10.54 -1.69
N LEU A 133 -11.69 -9.27 -1.41
CA LEU A 133 -12.82 -8.91 -0.54
C LEU A 133 -14.17 -9.33 -1.14
N ASP A 134 -14.29 -9.34 -2.46
CA ASP A 134 -15.52 -9.76 -3.13
C ASP A 134 -15.81 -11.26 -2.96
N ILE A 135 -14.77 -12.10 -2.88
CA ILE A 135 -14.90 -13.57 -2.86
C ILE A 135 -14.74 -14.20 -1.47
N THR A 136 -14.47 -13.41 -0.42
CA THR A 136 -14.25 -13.91 0.95
C THR A 136 -15.36 -13.49 1.90
N HIS A 137 -15.56 -14.28 2.97
CA HIS A 137 -16.50 -13.92 4.02
C HIS A 137 -16.07 -12.70 4.82
N ALA A 138 -17.03 -11.98 5.41
CA ALA A 138 -16.77 -10.82 6.24
C ALA A 138 -15.81 -11.10 7.42
N ASN A 139 -15.94 -12.28 8.05
CA ASN A 139 -15.08 -12.74 9.15
C ASN A 139 -13.68 -13.23 8.71
N GLU A 140 -13.37 -13.21 7.43
CA GLU A 140 -12.06 -13.58 6.87
C GLU A 140 -11.32 -12.38 6.26
N ARG A 141 -11.94 -11.19 6.25
CA ARG A 141 -11.41 -10.00 5.55
C ARG A 141 -10.07 -9.52 6.12
N GLY A 142 -9.89 -9.59 7.43
CA GLY A 142 -8.62 -9.24 8.06
C GLY A 142 -7.48 -10.14 7.62
N LEU A 143 -7.69 -11.46 7.66
CA LEU A 143 -6.73 -12.44 7.14
C LEU A 143 -6.48 -12.22 5.64
N THR A 144 -7.54 -12.03 4.86
CA THR A 144 -7.47 -11.83 3.41
C THR A 144 -6.61 -10.62 3.03
N ILE A 145 -6.81 -9.49 3.71
CA ILE A 145 -6.02 -8.28 3.49
C ILE A 145 -4.61 -8.44 4.05
N GLY A 146 -4.45 -9.08 5.21
CA GLY A 146 -3.14 -9.40 5.77
C GLY A 146 -2.28 -10.23 4.81
N LEU A 147 -2.85 -11.26 4.20
CA LEU A 147 -2.19 -12.07 3.16
C LEU A 147 -1.88 -11.25 1.90
N ASN A 148 -2.80 -10.35 1.48
CA ASN A 148 -2.56 -9.44 0.36
C ASN A 148 -1.33 -8.58 0.59
N GLU A 149 -1.28 -7.90 1.72
CA GLU A 149 -0.20 -6.98 2.02
C GLU A 149 1.12 -7.71 2.26
N PHE A 150 1.10 -8.84 2.98
CA PHE A 150 2.28 -9.69 3.12
C PHE A 150 2.84 -10.10 1.75
N SER A 151 2.01 -10.61 0.84
CA SER A 151 2.45 -11.03 -0.50
C SER A 151 3.01 -9.86 -1.31
N GLY A 152 2.40 -8.69 -1.24
CA GLY A 152 2.87 -7.49 -1.92
C GLY A 152 4.24 -7.04 -1.41
N TYR A 153 4.42 -6.91 -0.09
CA TYR A 153 5.72 -6.50 0.49
C TYR A 153 6.79 -7.58 0.38
N PHE A 154 6.41 -8.85 0.40
CA PHE A 154 7.33 -9.94 0.06
C PHE A 154 7.82 -9.81 -1.39
N GLY A 155 6.94 -9.45 -2.32
CA GLY A 155 7.31 -9.12 -3.70
C GLY A 155 8.31 -7.95 -3.80
N VAL A 156 8.12 -6.88 -3.00
CA VAL A 156 9.09 -5.76 -2.92
C VAL A 156 10.47 -6.24 -2.46
N ALA A 157 10.52 -7.09 -1.42
CA ALA A 157 11.76 -7.62 -0.89
C ALA A 157 12.48 -8.54 -1.92
N VAL A 158 11.74 -9.43 -2.56
CA VAL A 158 12.26 -10.30 -3.64
C VAL A 158 12.83 -9.46 -4.79
N ALA A 159 12.12 -8.41 -5.20
CA ALA A 159 12.61 -7.50 -6.25
C ALA A 159 13.91 -6.80 -5.83
N GLY A 160 14.00 -6.34 -4.59
CA GLY A 160 15.22 -5.70 -4.08
C GLY A 160 16.43 -6.62 -4.18
N ILE A 161 16.28 -7.88 -3.79
CA ILE A 161 17.35 -8.89 -3.87
C ILE A 161 17.69 -9.19 -5.33
N LEU A 162 16.69 -9.54 -6.15
CA LEU A 162 16.93 -9.95 -7.54
C LEU A 162 17.50 -8.81 -8.39
N THR A 163 17.01 -7.59 -8.24
CA THR A 163 17.55 -6.44 -8.99
C THR A 163 18.97 -6.08 -8.54
N GLY A 164 19.30 -6.27 -7.27
CA GLY A 164 20.68 -6.15 -6.78
C GLY A 164 21.62 -7.10 -7.50
N TYR A 165 21.35 -8.41 -7.46
CA TYR A 165 22.18 -9.41 -8.16
C TYR A 165 22.23 -9.21 -9.67
N LEU A 166 21.10 -8.90 -10.31
CA LEU A 166 21.06 -8.65 -11.75
C LEU A 166 21.86 -7.41 -12.15
N SER A 167 21.95 -6.41 -11.27
CA SER A 167 22.75 -5.21 -11.50
C SER A 167 24.25 -5.47 -11.42
N GLU A 168 24.68 -6.49 -10.66
CA GLU A 168 26.08 -6.93 -10.60
C GLU A 168 26.47 -7.78 -11.81
N TRP A 169 25.59 -8.67 -12.27
CA TRP A 169 25.85 -9.56 -13.41
C TRP A 169 25.72 -8.88 -14.77
N LEU A 170 24.80 -7.93 -14.86
CA LEU A 170 24.54 -7.10 -16.04
C LEU A 170 24.91 -5.67 -15.69
N THR A 171 24.64 -4.72 -16.58
CA THR A 171 24.63 -3.32 -16.13
C THR A 171 23.35 -3.05 -15.31
N PRO A 172 23.35 -2.11 -14.35
CA PRO A 172 22.17 -1.82 -13.55
C PRO A 172 20.91 -1.56 -14.37
N ARG A 173 21.01 -0.76 -15.43
CA ARG A 173 19.90 -0.45 -16.35
C ARG A 173 19.39 -1.69 -17.09
N THR A 174 20.31 -2.54 -17.57
CA THR A 174 19.95 -3.77 -18.29
C THR A 174 19.29 -4.79 -17.35
N GLY A 175 19.78 -4.92 -16.13
CA GLY A 175 19.18 -5.77 -15.09
C GLY A 175 17.75 -5.33 -14.77
N LEU A 176 17.53 -4.02 -14.56
CA LEU A 176 16.21 -3.43 -14.31
C LEU A 176 15.26 -3.62 -15.51
N LEU A 177 15.76 -3.47 -16.74
CA LEU A 177 14.97 -3.67 -17.97
C LEU A 177 14.39 -5.10 -18.02
N TRP A 178 15.27 -6.12 -17.98
CA TRP A 178 14.84 -7.50 -18.11
C TRP A 178 13.98 -7.96 -16.94
N PHE A 179 14.36 -7.61 -15.72
CA PHE A 179 13.54 -7.91 -14.54
C PHE A 179 12.13 -7.32 -14.67
N GLY A 180 12.02 -6.06 -15.05
CA GLY A 180 10.74 -5.38 -15.22
C GLY A 180 9.89 -5.98 -16.33
N LEU A 181 10.46 -6.20 -17.52
CA LEU A 181 9.72 -6.77 -18.65
C LEU A 181 9.24 -8.20 -18.36
N ILE A 182 10.07 -9.05 -17.76
CA ILE A 182 9.70 -10.43 -17.41
C ILE A 182 8.58 -10.41 -16.35
N THR A 183 8.71 -9.60 -15.31
CA THR A 183 7.69 -9.49 -14.24
C THR A 183 6.35 -9.02 -14.81
N ILE A 184 6.36 -7.99 -15.66
CA ILE A 184 5.14 -7.43 -16.26
C ILE A 184 4.50 -8.40 -17.26
N ALA A 185 5.30 -9.05 -18.10
CA ALA A 185 4.81 -10.06 -19.05
C ALA A 185 4.16 -11.24 -18.31
N LEU A 186 4.80 -11.75 -17.25
CA LEU A 186 4.26 -12.80 -16.40
C LEU A 186 2.94 -12.37 -15.75
N ALA A 187 2.87 -11.12 -15.28
CA ALA A 187 1.66 -10.57 -14.67
C ALA A 187 0.50 -10.46 -15.67
N ILE A 188 0.76 -10.00 -16.89
CA ILE A 188 -0.24 -9.93 -17.96
C ILE A 188 -0.77 -11.32 -18.30
N VAL A 189 0.14 -12.26 -18.58
CA VAL A 189 -0.21 -13.64 -18.96
C VAL A 189 -1.03 -14.30 -17.85
N THR A 190 -0.59 -14.23 -16.61
CA THR A 190 -1.31 -14.85 -15.49
C THR A 190 -2.62 -14.13 -15.15
N THR A 191 -2.71 -12.81 -15.36
CA THR A 191 -4.00 -12.11 -15.26
C THR A 191 -4.98 -12.61 -16.32
N MET A 192 -4.52 -12.78 -17.56
CA MET A 192 -5.40 -13.24 -18.64
C MET A 192 -5.88 -14.67 -18.42
N LEU A 193 -4.99 -15.56 -18.03
CA LEU A 193 -5.26 -17.01 -17.94
C LEU A 193 -5.89 -17.43 -16.61
N TRP A 194 -5.46 -16.86 -15.47
CA TRP A 194 -5.80 -17.39 -14.16
C TRP A 194 -6.79 -16.53 -13.38
N VAL A 195 -6.76 -15.20 -13.54
CA VAL A 195 -7.62 -14.30 -12.78
C VAL A 195 -9.04 -14.33 -13.36
N LYS A 196 -10.03 -14.60 -12.50
CA LYS A 196 -11.45 -14.47 -12.82
C LYS A 196 -11.96 -13.07 -12.45
N GLU A 197 -13.01 -12.64 -13.13
CA GLU A 197 -13.75 -11.43 -12.76
C GLU A 197 -14.56 -11.70 -11.48
N THR A 198 -14.45 -10.81 -10.48
CA THR A 198 -15.07 -10.99 -9.15
C THR A 198 -16.27 -10.08 -8.90
N LEU A 199 -16.57 -9.13 -9.78
CA LEU A 199 -17.75 -8.28 -9.66
C LEU A 199 -19.07 -9.04 -9.48
N PRO A 200 -19.29 -10.23 -10.12
CA PRO A 200 -20.50 -11.03 -9.89
C PRO A 200 -20.66 -11.50 -8.45
N TRP A 201 -19.55 -11.81 -7.73
CA TRP A 201 -19.59 -12.16 -6.30
C TRP A 201 -20.07 -10.99 -5.43
N ALA A 202 -19.60 -9.77 -5.71
CA ALA A 202 -20.06 -8.57 -5.02
C ALA A 202 -21.58 -8.34 -5.23
N HIS A 203 -22.06 -8.50 -6.46
CA HIS A 203 -23.49 -8.38 -6.76
C HIS A 203 -24.32 -9.49 -6.10
N ALA A 204 -23.82 -10.74 -6.05
CA ALA A 204 -24.49 -11.83 -5.36
C ALA A 204 -24.54 -11.60 -3.84
N GLU A 205 -23.49 -11.05 -3.22
CA GLU A 205 -23.48 -10.63 -1.82
C GLU A 205 -24.55 -9.56 -1.56
N ALA A 206 -24.59 -8.50 -2.40
CA ALA A 206 -25.59 -7.45 -2.30
C ALA A 206 -27.02 -7.98 -2.39
N ALA A 207 -27.29 -8.90 -3.33
CA ALA A 207 -28.61 -9.49 -3.50
C ALA A 207 -29.03 -10.38 -2.31
N ARG A 208 -28.11 -11.14 -1.70
CA ARG A 208 -28.36 -11.90 -0.47
C ARG A 208 -28.69 -10.99 0.72
N HIS A 209 -28.03 -9.85 0.81
CA HIS A 209 -28.36 -8.85 1.85
C HIS A 209 -29.75 -8.26 1.64
N ALA A 210 -30.13 -7.93 0.40
CA ALA A 210 -31.43 -7.38 0.06
C ALA A 210 -32.59 -8.39 0.31
N SER A 211 -32.35 -9.68 0.08
CA SER A 211 -33.37 -10.77 0.31
C SER A 211 -33.42 -11.24 1.76
N GLY A 212 -32.58 -10.78 2.66
CA GLY A 212 -32.47 -11.25 4.04
C GLY A 212 -31.92 -12.68 4.20
N THR A 213 -31.37 -13.26 3.15
CA THR A 213 -30.81 -14.63 3.13
C THR A 213 -29.29 -14.64 3.46
N ALA A 214 -28.70 -13.49 3.74
CA ALA A 214 -27.30 -13.40 4.11
C ALA A 214 -27.01 -14.10 5.44
N THR A 215 -26.08 -15.05 5.42
CA THR A 215 -25.57 -15.71 6.63
C THR A 215 -24.42 -14.91 7.22
N GLY A 216 -24.56 -14.46 8.47
CA GLY A 216 -23.53 -13.70 9.18
C GLY A 216 -24.01 -12.35 9.72
N PRO A 217 -23.19 -11.63 10.47
CA PRO A 217 -23.56 -10.32 10.99
C PRO A 217 -23.85 -9.38 9.81
N VAL A 218 -25.06 -8.80 9.81
CA VAL A 218 -25.45 -7.82 8.81
C VAL A 218 -24.55 -6.59 8.94
N PRO A 219 -23.80 -6.23 7.89
CA PRO A 219 -22.99 -5.02 7.93
C PRO A 219 -23.85 -3.79 8.23
N ARG A 220 -23.43 -2.96 9.15
CA ARG A 220 -24.12 -1.71 9.46
C ARG A 220 -23.75 -0.64 8.43
N TYR A 221 -24.34 -0.77 7.24
CA TYR A 221 -24.20 0.28 6.21
C TYR A 221 -24.70 1.63 6.71
N PRO A 222 -24.13 2.76 6.20
CA PRO A 222 -24.68 4.08 6.47
C PRO A 222 -26.14 4.16 6.05
N LYS A 223 -27.00 4.66 6.93
CA LYS A 223 -28.47 4.67 6.76
C LYS A 223 -28.77 5.72 5.74
N ASN A 224 -28.59 6.39 5.04
CA ASN A 224 -28.97 7.50 4.15
C ASN A 224 -28.15 7.55 2.86
N ILE A 225 -27.79 6.38 2.35
CA ILE A 225 -27.12 6.27 1.06
C ILE A 225 -27.89 5.25 0.19
N SER A 226 -28.00 5.52 -1.10
CA SER A 226 -28.63 4.59 -2.03
C SER A 226 -27.78 3.33 -2.24
N ASP A 227 -28.38 2.25 -2.74
CA ASP A 227 -27.63 1.02 -3.10
C ASP A 227 -26.61 1.25 -4.24
N ARG A 228 -26.75 2.32 -5.00
CA ARG A 228 -25.85 2.74 -6.08
C ARG A 228 -25.60 4.25 -6.00
N PRO A 229 -24.79 4.70 -5.05
CA PRO A 229 -24.54 6.13 -4.86
C PRO A 229 -23.65 6.70 -5.97
N GLY A 230 -23.78 8.00 -6.18
CA GLY A 230 -22.87 8.74 -7.05
C GLY A 230 -21.45 8.77 -6.50
N THR A 231 -20.46 8.95 -7.37
CA THR A 231 -19.03 8.97 -6.98
C THR A 231 -18.74 10.02 -5.89
N TRP A 232 -19.29 11.21 -6.05
CA TRP A 232 -19.12 12.30 -5.08
C TRP A 232 -19.80 12.03 -3.75
N GLU A 233 -20.92 11.33 -3.77
CA GLU A 233 -21.62 10.92 -2.55
C GLU A 233 -20.77 9.94 -1.72
N VAL A 234 -20.17 8.91 -2.35
CA VAL A 234 -19.24 8.00 -1.67
C VAL A 234 -18.00 8.75 -1.18
N PHE A 235 -17.47 9.69 -1.98
CA PHE A 235 -16.30 10.48 -1.60
C PHE A 235 -16.59 11.33 -0.34
N THR A 236 -17.70 12.05 -0.30
CA THR A 236 -18.07 12.86 0.86
C THR A 236 -18.36 11.99 2.08
N LEU A 237 -18.99 10.82 1.87
CA LEU A 237 -19.25 9.86 2.93
C LEU A 237 -17.96 9.38 3.59
N MET A 238 -16.99 8.93 2.78
CA MET A 238 -15.70 8.41 3.22
C MET A 238 -14.78 9.48 3.84
N SER A 239 -14.97 10.74 3.46
CA SER A 239 -14.05 11.82 3.83
C SER A 239 -14.48 12.58 5.08
N TRP A 240 -15.80 12.81 5.29
CA TRP A 240 -16.30 13.65 6.41
C TRP A 240 -17.76 13.42 6.83
N ARG A 241 -18.64 12.80 6.03
CA ARG A 241 -20.07 12.64 6.38
C ARG A 241 -20.34 11.49 7.35
N ASP A 242 -19.70 10.33 7.17
CA ASP A 242 -19.77 9.23 8.15
C ASP A 242 -18.52 9.28 9.03
N PRO A 243 -18.66 9.50 10.35
CA PRO A 243 -17.51 9.65 11.25
C PRO A 243 -16.59 8.43 11.29
N ARG A 244 -17.13 7.21 11.10
CA ARG A 244 -16.35 5.97 11.12
C ARG A 244 -15.49 5.86 9.86
N MET A 245 -16.09 6.12 8.69
CA MET A 245 -15.39 6.06 7.40
C MET A 245 -14.37 7.20 7.29
N ALA A 246 -14.70 8.40 7.74
CA ALA A 246 -13.78 9.51 7.82
C ALA A 246 -12.58 9.20 8.72
N ALA A 247 -12.81 8.60 9.90
CA ALA A 247 -11.75 8.19 10.80
C ALA A 247 -10.80 7.18 10.15
N PHE A 248 -11.31 6.19 9.39
CA PHE A 248 -10.45 5.24 8.68
C PHE A 248 -9.63 5.92 7.58
N SER A 249 -10.22 6.86 6.84
CA SER A 249 -9.51 7.62 5.81
C SER A 249 -8.41 8.51 6.41
N GLN A 250 -8.70 9.20 7.53
CA GLN A 250 -7.72 10.03 8.24
C GLN A 250 -6.61 9.19 8.89
N ALA A 251 -6.96 8.10 9.56
CA ALA A 251 -5.98 7.18 10.13
C ALA A 251 -5.03 6.61 9.06
N GLY A 252 -5.59 6.24 7.90
CA GLY A 252 -4.80 5.79 6.76
C GLY A 252 -3.87 6.87 6.20
N LEU A 253 -4.29 8.13 6.17
CA LEU A 253 -3.46 9.26 5.75
C LEU A 253 -2.29 9.47 6.73
N VAL A 254 -2.57 9.50 8.03
CA VAL A 254 -1.56 9.72 9.08
C VAL A 254 -0.59 8.55 9.17
N GLU A 255 -1.06 7.31 9.00
CA GLU A 255 -0.22 6.11 8.92
C GLU A 255 0.92 6.27 7.91
N LYS A 256 0.67 6.92 6.76
CA LYS A 256 1.69 7.13 5.72
C LYS A 256 2.73 8.19 6.05
N PHE A 257 2.51 9.00 7.06
CA PHE A 257 3.56 9.88 7.60
C PHE A 257 4.72 9.06 8.21
N VAL A 258 4.40 7.91 8.81
CA VAL A 258 5.42 6.97 9.31
C VAL A 258 6.26 6.42 8.15
N ASP A 259 5.62 5.99 7.07
CA ASP A 259 6.36 5.52 5.90
C ASP A 259 7.26 6.62 5.29
N ALA A 260 6.76 7.85 5.18
CA ALA A 260 7.54 8.99 4.71
C ALA A 260 8.75 9.26 5.64
N LEU A 261 8.54 9.17 6.97
CA LEU A 261 9.59 9.31 7.96
C LEU A 261 10.66 8.21 7.80
N VAL A 262 10.26 6.96 7.74
CA VAL A 262 11.19 5.82 7.63
C VAL A 262 11.99 5.85 6.34
N TRP A 263 11.39 6.30 5.23
CA TRP A 263 12.08 6.30 3.94
C TRP A 263 13.07 7.44 3.77
N VAL A 264 12.76 8.61 4.31
CA VAL A 264 13.55 9.81 4.09
C VAL A 264 14.36 10.19 5.33
N PHE A 265 13.72 10.22 6.50
CA PHE A 265 14.30 10.77 7.71
C PHE A 265 15.13 9.77 8.51
N PHE A 266 14.73 8.47 8.56
CA PHE A 266 15.51 7.45 9.26
C PHE A 266 16.94 7.33 8.74
N PRO A 267 17.18 7.16 7.43
CA PRO A 267 18.54 7.09 6.92
C PRO A 267 19.40 8.31 7.28
N VAL A 268 18.83 9.51 7.16
CA VAL A 268 19.54 10.75 7.49
C VAL A 268 19.85 10.84 8.99
N PHE A 269 18.85 10.53 9.83
CA PHE A 269 19.01 10.55 11.28
C PHE A 269 20.08 9.57 11.76
N PHE A 270 20.03 8.32 11.29
CA PHE A 270 21.00 7.31 11.68
C PHE A 270 22.40 7.62 11.16
N PHE A 271 22.52 8.14 9.94
CA PHE A 271 23.80 8.57 9.40
C PHE A 271 24.42 9.72 10.23
N GLN A 272 23.63 10.71 10.61
CA GLN A 272 24.08 11.82 11.47
C GLN A 272 24.50 11.34 12.87
N ASN A 273 23.96 10.20 13.32
CA ASN A 273 24.32 9.57 14.60
C ASN A 273 25.42 8.49 14.44
N GLY A 274 26.12 8.47 13.31
CA GLY A 274 27.34 7.69 13.12
C GLY A 274 27.13 6.25 12.62
N LEU A 275 25.93 5.84 12.19
CA LEU A 275 25.74 4.55 11.55
C LEU A 275 26.25 4.56 10.11
N ASN A 276 26.88 3.45 9.71
CA ASN A 276 27.21 3.19 8.33
C ASN A 276 25.97 2.74 7.53
N LEU A 277 26.08 2.68 6.21
CA LEU A 277 24.97 2.32 5.32
C LEU A 277 24.42 0.90 5.56
N ALA A 278 25.28 -0.04 5.95
CA ALA A 278 24.86 -1.43 6.25
C ALA A 278 24.00 -1.48 7.52
N ASP A 279 24.42 -0.77 8.58
CA ASP A 279 23.68 -0.68 9.83
C ASP A 279 22.34 0.04 9.65
N ILE A 280 22.31 1.11 8.84
CA ILE A 280 21.06 1.80 8.46
C ILE A 280 20.13 0.84 7.73
N GLY A 281 20.66 0.10 6.76
CA GLY A 281 19.91 -0.92 6.02
C GLY A 281 19.35 -2.00 6.94
N TRP A 282 20.11 -2.41 7.95
CA TRP A 282 19.68 -3.38 8.96
C TRP A 282 18.48 -2.85 9.79
N VAL A 283 18.58 -1.65 10.33
CA VAL A 283 17.51 -1.05 11.15
C VAL A 283 16.22 -0.85 10.34
N VAL A 284 16.33 -0.28 9.14
CA VAL A 284 15.18 -0.09 8.22
C VAL A 284 14.63 -1.43 7.74
N GLY A 285 15.51 -2.42 7.54
CA GLY A 285 15.13 -3.78 7.19
C GLY A 285 14.30 -4.46 8.27
N ILE A 286 14.65 -4.30 9.54
CA ILE A 286 13.86 -4.82 10.68
C ILE A 286 12.45 -4.22 10.69
N TYR A 287 12.30 -2.90 10.49
CA TYR A 287 10.99 -2.28 10.36
C TYR A 287 10.13 -2.96 9.29
N GLY A 288 10.68 -3.12 8.09
CA GLY A 288 9.98 -3.74 6.97
C GLY A 288 9.66 -5.22 7.20
N PHE A 289 10.60 -5.98 7.79
CA PHE A 289 10.43 -7.40 8.10
C PHE A 289 9.33 -7.63 9.15
N VAL A 290 9.36 -6.88 10.25
CA VAL A 290 8.34 -6.99 11.30
C VAL A 290 6.99 -6.54 10.79
N TRP A 291 6.94 -5.41 10.08
CA TRP A 291 5.72 -4.92 9.46
C TRP A 291 5.13 -5.95 8.48
N GLY A 292 5.89 -6.38 7.48
CA GLY A 292 5.43 -7.33 6.47
C GLY A 292 5.05 -8.68 7.08
N GLY A 293 5.95 -9.26 7.90
CA GLY A 293 5.78 -10.59 8.47
C GLY A 293 4.65 -10.72 9.47
N SER A 294 4.28 -9.64 10.18
CA SER A 294 3.22 -9.70 11.19
C SER A 294 1.80 -9.50 10.63
N GLN A 295 1.65 -9.01 9.41
CA GLN A 295 0.34 -8.59 8.87
C GLN A 295 -0.69 -9.72 8.79
N PHE A 296 -0.29 -10.93 8.42
CA PHE A 296 -1.24 -12.05 8.34
C PHE A 296 -1.73 -12.47 9.74
N VAL A 297 -0.88 -12.37 10.76
CA VAL A 297 -1.25 -12.66 12.15
C VAL A 297 -2.18 -11.58 12.69
N THR A 298 -1.82 -10.31 12.52
CA THR A 298 -2.61 -9.17 13.03
C THR A 298 -3.95 -9.02 12.30
N GLY A 299 -3.99 -9.33 11.01
CA GLY A 299 -5.23 -9.39 10.24
C GLY A 299 -6.17 -10.47 10.75
N LYS A 300 -5.68 -11.70 10.93
CA LYS A 300 -6.45 -12.80 11.51
C LYS A 300 -6.91 -12.51 12.94
N LEU A 301 -6.04 -11.93 13.75
CA LEU A 301 -6.39 -11.53 15.12
C LEU A 301 -7.58 -10.58 15.12
N SER A 302 -7.61 -9.59 14.23
CA SER A 302 -8.70 -8.62 14.14
C SER A 302 -10.03 -9.21 13.67
N ASP A 303 -10.02 -10.33 12.96
CA ASP A 303 -11.23 -11.07 12.61
C ASP A 303 -11.93 -11.65 13.84
N HIS A 304 -11.17 -11.95 14.93
CA HIS A 304 -11.70 -12.50 16.16
C HIS A 304 -12.04 -11.42 17.22
N ILE A 305 -11.18 -10.41 17.40
CA ILE A 305 -11.37 -9.38 18.45
C ILE A 305 -12.01 -8.09 17.94
N GLY A 306 -12.28 -8.00 16.63
CA GLY A 306 -12.81 -6.82 15.95
C GLY A 306 -11.72 -5.82 15.53
N ARG A 307 -12.09 -4.84 14.70
CA ARG A 307 -11.15 -3.91 14.05
C ARG A 307 -10.66 -2.78 14.94
N LYS A 308 -11.51 -2.33 15.87
CA LYS A 308 -11.28 -1.10 16.64
C LYS A 308 -9.99 -1.13 17.44
N TRP A 309 -9.80 -2.15 18.27
CA TRP A 309 -8.64 -2.21 19.17
C TRP A 309 -7.31 -2.44 18.45
N PRO A 310 -7.21 -3.33 17.44
CA PRO A 310 -6.00 -3.41 16.62
C PRO A 310 -5.61 -2.08 15.96
N ILE A 311 -6.58 -1.32 15.43
CA ILE A 311 -6.31 -0.01 14.82
C ILE A 311 -5.80 0.99 15.87
N ILE A 312 -6.51 1.16 16.99
CA ILE A 312 -6.11 2.13 18.02
C ILE A 312 -4.75 1.77 18.63
N SER A 313 -4.57 0.50 19.04
CA SER A 313 -3.29 0.05 19.60
C SER A 313 -2.15 0.16 18.58
N GLY A 314 -2.44 -0.11 17.31
CA GLY A 314 -1.48 0.04 16.22
C GLY A 314 -1.00 1.48 16.06
N MET A 315 -1.92 2.46 16.12
CA MET A 315 -1.57 3.89 16.10
C MET A 315 -0.63 4.24 17.27
N TRP A 316 -1.00 3.88 18.49
CA TRP A 316 -0.21 4.18 19.69
C TRP A 316 1.15 3.48 19.71
N ILE A 317 1.20 2.19 19.37
CA ILE A 317 2.45 1.42 19.30
C ILE A 317 3.38 2.00 18.25
N CYS A 318 2.85 2.37 17.09
CA CYS A 318 3.62 2.97 16.02
C CYS A 318 4.18 4.34 16.44
N GLY A 319 3.36 5.21 17.01
CA GLY A 319 3.78 6.51 17.56
C GLY A 319 4.83 6.37 18.67
N ALA A 320 4.63 5.41 19.57
CA ALA A 320 5.61 5.09 20.61
C ALA A 320 6.94 4.60 20.02
N GLY A 321 6.91 3.71 19.00
CA GLY A 321 8.11 3.24 18.31
C GLY A 321 8.90 4.36 17.65
N VAL A 322 8.21 5.30 16.99
CA VAL A 322 8.84 6.50 16.42
C VAL A 322 9.48 7.37 17.52
N GLY A 323 8.76 7.59 18.64
CA GLY A 323 9.29 8.34 19.79
C GLY A 323 10.50 7.64 20.44
N LEU A 324 10.45 6.31 20.60
CA LEU A 324 11.55 5.49 21.13
C LEU A 324 12.84 5.65 20.31
N THR A 325 12.74 5.87 19.00
CA THR A 325 13.92 6.10 18.15
C THR A 325 14.78 7.27 18.67
N LEU A 326 14.17 8.28 19.28
CA LEU A 326 14.84 9.47 19.80
C LEU A 326 15.42 9.29 21.21
N LEU A 327 15.07 8.22 21.92
CA LEU A 327 15.43 8.03 23.34
C LEU A 327 16.70 7.20 23.55
N GLY A 328 17.32 6.69 22.49
CA GLY A 328 18.54 5.89 22.59
C GLY A 328 19.50 6.17 21.43
N SER A 329 20.72 5.65 21.56
CA SER A 329 21.83 5.92 20.65
C SER A 329 22.58 4.67 20.18
N SER A 330 22.04 3.46 20.38
CA SER A 330 22.65 2.23 19.92
C SER A 330 21.87 1.57 18.80
N ILE A 331 22.58 0.82 17.94
CA ILE A 331 21.95 0.05 16.86
C ILE A 331 20.91 -0.95 17.39
N ALA A 332 21.17 -1.58 18.54
CA ALA A 332 20.22 -2.50 19.17
C ALA A 332 18.94 -1.78 19.60
N TRP A 333 19.07 -0.57 20.18
CA TRP A 333 17.92 0.25 20.57
C TRP A 333 17.12 0.70 19.35
N TRP A 334 17.78 1.20 18.33
CA TRP A 334 17.11 1.64 17.10
C TRP A 334 16.44 0.47 16.36
N SER A 335 17.06 -0.72 16.38
CA SER A 335 16.46 -1.94 15.86
C SER A 335 15.20 -2.34 16.62
N PHE A 336 15.22 -2.22 17.94
CA PHE A 336 14.03 -2.43 18.78
C PHE A 336 12.93 -1.39 18.48
N ALA A 337 13.26 -0.10 18.42
CA ALA A 337 12.31 0.97 18.09
C ALA A 337 11.69 0.77 16.70
N ALA A 338 12.51 0.38 15.71
CA ALA A 338 12.08 0.05 14.37
C ALA A 338 11.13 -1.18 14.33
N ALA A 339 11.42 -2.21 15.13
CA ALA A 339 10.54 -3.37 15.27
C ALA A 339 9.19 -2.99 15.91
N VAL A 340 9.18 -2.17 16.96
CA VAL A 340 7.96 -1.65 17.59
C VAL A 340 7.14 -0.84 16.59
N THR A 341 7.78 0.06 15.84
CA THR A 341 7.12 0.85 14.79
C THR A 341 6.51 -0.06 13.71
N GLY A 342 7.27 -1.05 13.23
CA GLY A 342 6.82 -2.01 12.23
C GLY A 342 5.65 -2.87 12.71
N PHE A 343 5.65 -3.29 13.97
CA PHE A 343 4.54 -4.04 14.57
C PHE A 343 3.27 -3.18 14.68
N GLY A 344 3.40 -1.90 15.08
CA GLY A 344 2.30 -0.94 15.04
C GLY A 344 1.68 -0.81 13.65
N MET A 345 2.52 -0.69 12.61
CA MET A 345 2.09 -0.66 11.21
C MET A 345 1.37 -1.96 10.79
N ALA A 346 1.83 -3.11 11.27
CA ALA A 346 1.18 -4.39 10.99
C ALA A 346 -0.22 -4.49 11.60
N LEU A 347 -0.46 -3.84 12.73
CA LEU A 347 -1.78 -3.75 13.34
C LEU A 347 -2.72 -2.79 12.60
N LEU A 348 -2.19 -1.77 11.94
CA LEU A 348 -2.97 -0.75 11.23
C LEU A 348 -3.38 -1.21 9.82
N TYR A 349 -2.41 -1.55 9.03
CA TYR A 349 -2.50 -1.62 7.58
C TYR A 349 -3.59 -2.56 7.06
N PRO A 350 -3.62 -3.86 7.44
CA PRO A 350 -4.66 -4.76 6.98
C PRO A 350 -6.02 -4.44 7.60
N ASN A 351 -6.02 -3.95 8.84
CA ASN A 351 -7.25 -3.78 9.60
C ASN A 351 -8.05 -2.55 9.19
N LEU A 352 -7.39 -1.46 8.80
CA LEU A 352 -8.05 -0.29 8.22
C LEU A 352 -8.75 -0.63 6.90
N SER A 353 -8.07 -1.32 5.99
CA SER A 353 -8.66 -1.77 4.72
C SER A 353 -9.82 -2.76 4.94
N ALA A 354 -9.66 -3.71 5.88
CA ALA A 354 -10.71 -4.65 6.22
C ALA A 354 -11.93 -3.94 6.84
N ALA A 355 -11.70 -2.97 7.74
CA ALA A 355 -12.77 -2.18 8.36
C ALA A 355 -13.59 -1.39 7.33
N VAL A 356 -12.93 -0.79 6.33
CA VAL A 356 -13.63 -0.15 5.20
C VAL A 356 -14.43 -1.18 4.42
N GLY A 357 -13.86 -2.36 4.13
CA GLY A 357 -14.55 -3.45 3.45
C GLY A 357 -15.77 -3.98 4.20
N ASP A 358 -15.72 -3.95 5.55
CA ASP A 358 -16.81 -4.41 6.43
C ASP A 358 -18.01 -3.42 6.46
N ILE A 359 -17.75 -2.13 6.28
CA ILE A 359 -18.78 -1.07 6.34
C ILE A 359 -19.31 -0.72 4.95
N ALA A 360 -18.51 -0.86 3.90
CA ALA A 360 -18.90 -0.52 2.55
C ALA A 360 -19.86 -1.58 1.96
N HIS A 361 -21.00 -1.10 1.42
CA HIS A 361 -21.94 -1.96 0.73
C HIS A 361 -21.28 -2.62 -0.50
N PRO A 362 -21.52 -3.89 -0.79
CA PRO A 362 -20.88 -4.63 -1.90
C PRO A 362 -20.92 -3.92 -3.25
N ASN A 363 -22.04 -3.24 -3.57
CA ASN A 363 -22.22 -2.54 -4.84
C ASN A 363 -21.27 -1.34 -5.05
N TRP A 364 -20.76 -0.74 -3.96
CA TRP A 364 -19.82 0.41 -4.03
C TRP A 364 -18.57 0.22 -3.17
N ARG A 365 -18.27 -1.02 -2.78
CA ARG A 365 -17.06 -1.38 -2.02
C ARG A 365 -15.78 -0.99 -2.76
N GLY A 366 -15.77 -1.15 -4.09
CA GLY A 366 -14.65 -0.72 -4.92
C GLY A 366 -14.35 0.77 -4.78
N SER A 367 -15.38 1.61 -4.86
CA SER A 367 -15.27 3.06 -4.64
C SER A 367 -14.80 3.39 -3.22
N ALA A 368 -15.36 2.73 -2.20
CA ALA A 368 -14.96 2.97 -0.80
C ALA A 368 -13.48 2.63 -0.55
N ILE A 369 -13.02 1.47 -0.98
CA ILE A 369 -11.61 1.07 -0.91
C ILE A 369 -10.73 2.03 -1.71
N GLY A 370 -11.17 2.44 -2.90
CA GLY A 370 -10.45 3.39 -3.74
C GLY A 370 -10.28 4.76 -3.07
N ILE A 371 -11.32 5.28 -2.41
CA ILE A 371 -11.27 6.57 -1.70
C ILE A 371 -10.44 6.47 -0.41
N TYR A 372 -10.59 5.39 0.36
CA TYR A 372 -9.72 5.14 1.50
C TYR A 372 -8.25 5.13 1.08
N ARG A 373 -7.92 4.43 0.01
CA ARG A 373 -6.56 4.37 -0.54
C ARG A 373 -6.10 5.68 -1.15
N PHE A 374 -7.02 6.49 -1.69
CA PHE A 374 -6.71 7.85 -2.11
C PHE A 374 -6.16 8.66 -0.94
N TRP A 375 -6.88 8.76 0.17
CA TRP A 375 -6.43 9.48 1.36
C TRP A 375 -5.15 8.89 1.93
N ARG A 376 -5.09 7.58 2.05
CA ARG A 376 -3.91 6.89 2.57
C ARG A 376 -2.67 7.17 1.73
N ASP A 377 -2.74 6.97 0.43
CA ASP A 377 -1.56 7.09 -0.43
C ASP A 377 -1.16 8.56 -0.70
N LEU A 378 -2.10 9.51 -0.57
CA LEU A 378 -1.79 10.94 -0.45
C LEU A 378 -0.91 11.24 0.78
N GLY A 379 -1.06 10.48 1.84
CA GLY A 379 -0.25 10.61 3.05
C GLY A 379 1.25 10.48 2.81
N TYR A 380 1.70 9.75 1.80
CA TYR A 380 3.12 9.74 1.39
C TYR A 380 3.61 11.14 0.99
N GLY A 381 2.87 11.79 0.09
CA GLY A 381 3.24 13.11 -0.41
C GLY A 381 3.06 14.20 0.63
N ILE A 382 1.89 14.23 1.27
CA ILE A 382 1.56 15.22 2.32
C ILE A 382 2.50 15.03 3.51
N GLY A 383 2.73 13.78 3.95
CA GLY A 383 3.65 13.48 5.05
C GLY A 383 5.06 13.97 4.76
N ALA A 384 5.62 13.62 3.60
CA ALA A 384 6.96 14.06 3.22
C ALA A 384 7.08 15.59 3.19
N LEU A 385 6.07 16.29 2.64
CA LEU A 385 6.04 17.76 2.63
C LEU A 385 5.93 18.36 4.03
N VAL A 386 5.01 17.86 4.86
CA VAL A 386 4.79 18.37 6.23
C VAL A 386 6.04 18.15 7.08
N LEU A 387 6.65 16.96 7.02
CA LEU A 387 7.86 16.63 7.75
C LEU A 387 9.05 17.48 7.27
N GLY A 388 9.18 17.65 5.95
CA GLY A 388 10.21 18.47 5.35
C GLY A 388 10.11 19.96 5.77
N VAL A 389 8.92 20.53 5.67
CA VAL A 389 8.64 21.92 6.06
C VAL A 389 8.87 22.12 7.56
N ALA A 390 8.34 21.23 8.40
CA ALA A 390 8.48 21.34 9.85
C ALA A 390 9.97 21.25 10.29
N SER A 391 10.72 20.30 9.74
CA SER A 391 12.13 20.13 10.05
C SER A 391 12.97 21.30 9.52
N ASN A 392 12.64 21.84 8.35
CA ASN A 392 13.33 23.00 7.78
C ASN A 392 13.04 24.28 8.59
N ALA A 393 11.79 24.47 9.03
CA ALA A 393 11.39 25.65 9.81
C ALA A 393 12.06 25.71 11.20
N THR A 394 12.28 24.55 11.81
CA THR A 394 12.94 24.47 13.13
C THR A 394 14.46 24.30 13.05
N GLY A 395 15.00 23.98 11.88
CA GLY A 395 16.40 23.59 11.70
C GLY A 395 16.78 22.25 12.35
N VAL A 396 15.78 21.49 12.86
CA VAL A 396 16.01 20.27 13.64
C VAL A 396 15.29 19.08 12.99
N LEU A 397 16.06 18.08 12.61
CA LEU A 397 15.52 16.86 11.95
C LEU A 397 14.50 16.10 12.83
N THR A 398 14.75 16.07 14.16
CA THR A 398 13.90 15.34 15.12
C THR A 398 12.50 15.92 15.28
N THR A 399 12.26 17.16 14.82
CA THR A 399 10.91 17.76 14.77
C THR A 399 9.94 16.88 13.99
N GLY A 400 10.38 16.31 12.85
CA GLY A 400 9.58 15.39 12.06
C GLY A 400 9.18 14.13 12.83
N PHE A 401 10.07 13.58 13.65
CA PHE A 401 9.78 12.41 14.49
C PHE A 401 8.71 12.70 15.55
N TRP A 402 8.84 13.82 16.27
CA TRP A 402 7.84 14.22 17.27
C TRP A 402 6.50 14.50 16.64
N LEU A 403 6.48 15.15 15.47
CA LEU A 403 5.24 15.41 14.75
C LEU A 403 4.51 14.11 14.40
N VAL A 404 5.23 13.10 13.88
CA VAL A 404 4.62 11.80 13.57
C VAL A 404 4.18 11.09 14.85
N ALA A 405 5.02 11.05 15.90
CA ALA A 405 4.68 10.39 17.16
C ALA A 405 3.40 10.98 17.77
N VAL A 406 3.25 12.31 17.76
CA VAL A 406 2.05 12.99 18.25
C VAL A 406 0.86 12.73 17.34
N ALA A 407 1.01 12.84 16.01
CA ALA A 407 -0.07 12.60 15.07
C ALA A 407 -0.62 11.16 15.14
N MET A 408 0.23 10.18 15.47
CA MET A 408 -0.18 8.80 15.70
C MET A 408 -0.84 8.58 17.06
N GLY A 409 -0.70 9.51 18.01
CA GLY A 409 -1.26 9.43 19.36
C GLY A 409 -2.67 10.03 19.49
N ILE A 410 -3.06 10.88 18.53
CA ILE A 410 -4.37 11.58 18.49
C ILE A 410 -5.37 10.77 17.69
#